data_0781ba8e749972382306f3a8e0a815ff
#
_entry.id   0781ba8e749972382306f3a8e0a815ff
#
_cell.length_a   1.000
_cell.length_b   1.000
_cell.length_c   1.000
_cell.angle_alpha   90.00
_cell.angle_beta   90.00
_cell.angle_gamma   90.00
#
_symmetry.space_group_name_H-M   'P 1'
#
loop_
_entity.id
_entity.type
_entity.pdbx_description
1 polymer ?
#
loop_
_entity_poly.entity_id
_entity_poly.type
_entity_poly.pdbx_seq_one_letter_code
_entity_poly.pdbx_strand_id
1 'polypeptide(L)'
;MNIHYTLSVVSLLIVAGIAACDKEAPFRKVTYVTDVEPIVQQHCLECHAAGKEGAEKSGYLMDSYEAVMKGTKFGPVIVPDSSESSSLYLLVAGKADPSIHMPHGKAALSDEQITIIRLWIDKGAVKD
;
A
#
# COMPACT_ATOMS: atom_id res chain seq x y z
N MET A 1 -42.02 20.63 69.13
CA MET A 1 -42.01 21.10 67.73
C MET A 1 -40.67 20.82 67.20
N ASN A 2 -40.47 19.56 66.63
CA ASN A 2 -39.18 19.03 66.23
C ASN A 2 -39.07 19.12 64.69
N ILE A 3 -38.15 19.94 64.22
CA ILE A 3 -37.87 20.13 62.81
C ILE A 3 -36.71 19.22 62.48
N HIS A 4 -36.99 18.15 61.76
CA HIS A 4 -35.97 17.27 61.22
C HIS A 4 -35.44 17.81 59.88
N TYR A 5 -34.18 18.24 59.88
CA TYR A 5 -33.46 18.58 58.65
C TYR A 5 -32.87 17.26 58.07
N THR A 6 -33.44 16.81 56.98
CA THR A 6 -32.87 15.73 56.20
C THR A 6 -31.78 16.30 55.26
N LEU A 7 -30.51 15.97 55.53
CA LEU A 7 -29.40 16.27 54.65
C LEU A 7 -29.44 15.34 53.45
N SER A 8 -29.83 15.86 52.30
CA SER A 8 -29.65 15.17 51.02
C SER A 8 -28.19 15.25 50.57
N VAL A 9 -27.49 14.11 50.64
CA VAL A 9 -26.15 13.98 50.07
C VAL A 9 -26.30 13.79 48.58
N VAL A 10 -26.00 14.83 47.81
CA VAL A 10 -25.89 14.72 46.34
C VAL A 10 -24.53 14.15 46.02
N SER A 11 -24.50 12.86 45.66
CA SER A 11 -23.30 12.19 45.13
C SER A 11 -23.04 12.67 43.70
N LEU A 12 -22.03 13.51 43.55
CA LEU A 12 -21.53 13.97 42.27
C LEU A 12 -20.63 12.85 41.67
N LEU A 13 -21.20 12.03 40.77
CA LEU A 13 -20.45 11.08 39.99
C LEU A 13 -19.62 11.82 38.93
N ILE A 14 -18.32 11.98 39.17
CA ILE A 14 -17.35 12.45 38.20
C ILE A 14 -17.09 11.30 37.22
N VAL A 15 -17.73 11.34 36.07
CA VAL A 15 -17.34 10.45 34.94
C VAL A 15 -16.04 10.98 34.36
N ALA A 16 -14.92 10.36 34.73
CA ALA A 16 -13.64 10.57 34.11
C ALA A 16 -13.69 10.00 32.67
N GLY A 17 -13.95 10.89 31.70
CA GLY A 17 -13.83 10.57 30.30
C GLY A 17 -12.38 10.20 29.99
N ILE A 18 -12.12 8.94 29.69
CA ILE A 18 -10.84 8.49 29.14
C ILE A 18 -10.83 8.99 27.70
N ALA A 19 -10.17 10.11 27.46
CA ALA A 19 -9.79 10.53 26.12
C ALA A 19 -8.73 9.52 25.65
N ALA A 20 -9.16 8.50 24.91
CA ALA A 20 -8.26 7.70 24.11
C ALA A 20 -7.67 8.64 23.04
N CYS A 21 -6.48 9.18 23.30
CA CYS A 21 -5.66 9.73 22.25
C CYS A 21 -5.28 8.57 21.33
N ASP A 22 -6.00 8.42 20.23
CA ASP A 22 -5.48 7.71 19.06
C ASP A 22 -4.21 8.46 18.66
N LYS A 23 -3.07 7.90 19.11
CA LYS A 23 -1.78 8.27 18.54
C LYS A 23 -1.80 7.70 17.14
N GLU A 24 -2.26 8.50 16.17
CA GLU A 24 -1.93 8.24 14.77
C GLU A 24 -0.41 8.06 14.71
N ALA A 25 0.00 6.83 14.41
CA ALA A 25 1.40 6.56 14.16
C ALA A 25 1.86 7.53 13.07
N PRO A 26 3.02 8.20 13.23
CA PRO A 26 3.50 9.12 12.21
C PRO A 26 3.50 8.39 10.88
N PHE A 27 2.82 8.94 9.87
CA PHE A 27 2.72 8.35 8.54
C PHE A 27 4.14 8.12 8.01
N ARG A 28 4.63 6.89 8.14
CA ARG A 28 5.91 6.50 7.59
C ARG A 28 5.84 6.65 6.07
N LYS A 29 6.82 7.34 5.50
CA LYS A 29 6.97 7.43 4.05
C LYS A 29 7.08 6.02 3.48
N VAL A 30 6.25 5.67 2.52
CA VAL A 30 6.34 4.41 1.78
C VAL A 30 7.41 4.58 0.71
N THR A 31 8.40 3.66 0.70
CA THR A 31 9.53 3.71 -0.22
C THR A 31 9.69 2.40 -0.98
N TYR A 32 10.42 2.44 -2.11
CA TYR A 32 10.66 1.22 -2.87
C TYR A 32 11.46 0.20 -2.05
N VAL A 33 12.61 0.58 -1.53
CA VAL A 33 13.55 -0.34 -0.86
C VAL A 33 12.91 -1.02 0.36
N THR A 34 12.15 -0.26 1.15
CA THR A 34 11.59 -0.80 2.39
C THR A 34 10.29 -1.55 2.20
N ASP A 35 9.44 -1.09 1.27
CA ASP A 35 8.05 -1.54 1.20
C ASP A 35 7.71 -2.30 -0.07
N VAL A 36 8.20 -1.85 -1.22
CA VAL A 36 7.81 -2.40 -2.52
C VAL A 36 8.75 -3.50 -2.97
N GLU A 37 10.06 -3.35 -2.76
CA GLU A 37 11.05 -4.33 -3.19
C GLU A 37 10.79 -5.74 -2.63
N PRO A 38 10.41 -5.93 -1.34
CA PRO A 38 10.03 -7.25 -0.85
C PRO A 38 8.86 -7.89 -1.60
N ILE A 39 7.87 -7.09 -2.01
CA ILE A 39 6.73 -7.55 -2.80
C ILE A 39 7.20 -7.98 -4.19
N VAL A 40 8.05 -7.16 -4.83
CA VAL A 40 8.62 -7.44 -6.14
C VAL A 40 9.44 -8.73 -6.11
N GLN A 41 10.30 -8.92 -5.11
CA GLN A 41 11.11 -10.11 -4.95
C GLN A 41 10.26 -11.37 -4.80
N GLN A 42 9.19 -11.29 -4.03
CA GLN A 42 8.33 -12.45 -3.75
C GLN A 42 7.42 -12.82 -4.93
N HIS A 43 6.90 -11.84 -5.67
CA HIS A 43 5.79 -12.07 -6.60
C HIS A 43 6.11 -11.78 -8.07
N CYS A 44 7.16 -11.03 -8.37
CA CYS A 44 7.41 -10.52 -9.72
C CYS A 44 8.67 -11.10 -10.38
N LEU A 45 9.77 -11.25 -9.61
CA LEU A 45 11.07 -11.63 -10.17
C LEU A 45 11.10 -13.03 -10.81
N GLU A 46 10.20 -13.92 -10.44
CA GLU A 46 10.11 -15.23 -11.08
C GLU A 46 9.88 -15.13 -12.60
N CYS A 47 9.15 -14.10 -13.04
CA CYS A 47 8.85 -13.84 -14.44
C CYS A 47 9.55 -12.60 -15.01
N HIS A 48 9.90 -11.61 -14.16
CA HIS A 48 10.42 -10.31 -14.58
C HIS A 48 11.91 -10.08 -14.24
N ALA A 49 12.66 -11.14 -13.95
CA ALA A 49 14.13 -11.08 -13.90
C ALA A 49 14.74 -11.35 -15.29
N ALA A 50 16.01 -11.01 -15.45
CA ALA A 50 16.75 -11.25 -16.69
C ALA A 50 16.70 -12.74 -17.12
N GLY A 51 16.40 -13.00 -18.38
CA GLY A 51 16.26 -14.35 -18.94
C GLY A 51 14.98 -15.08 -18.56
N LYS A 52 14.00 -14.39 -17.98
CA LYS A 52 12.68 -14.93 -17.66
C LYS A 52 11.64 -14.52 -18.69
N GLU A 53 10.64 -15.37 -18.88
CA GLU A 53 9.63 -15.24 -19.94
C GLU A 53 8.90 -13.89 -19.93
N GLY A 54 8.49 -13.40 -18.75
CA GLY A 54 7.81 -12.11 -18.61
C GLY A 54 8.69 -10.95 -19.03
N ALA A 55 9.99 -10.99 -18.67
CA ALA A 55 10.95 -9.98 -19.07
C ALA A 55 11.24 -10.03 -20.58
N GLU A 56 11.36 -11.22 -21.15
CA GLU A 56 11.61 -11.39 -22.60
C GLU A 56 10.43 -10.90 -23.45
N LYS A 57 9.20 -11.20 -23.03
CA LYS A 57 7.99 -10.79 -23.75
C LYS A 57 7.74 -9.30 -23.66
N SER A 58 7.85 -8.71 -22.48
CA SER A 58 7.48 -7.32 -22.22
C SER A 58 8.65 -6.34 -22.28
N GLY A 59 9.88 -6.81 -22.11
CA GLY A 59 11.05 -5.97 -21.83
C GLY A 59 11.06 -5.39 -20.42
N TYR A 60 10.15 -5.83 -19.54
CA TYR A 60 10.03 -5.30 -18.19
C TYR A 60 10.89 -6.09 -17.22
N LEU A 61 12.01 -5.50 -16.83
CA LEU A 61 12.87 -6.00 -15.77
C LEU A 61 12.45 -5.36 -14.44
N MET A 62 12.45 -6.15 -13.38
CA MET A 62 12.07 -5.68 -12.04
C MET A 62 13.15 -5.97 -10.99
N ASP A 63 14.38 -6.22 -11.43
CA ASP A 63 15.53 -6.59 -10.58
C ASP A 63 16.19 -5.38 -9.87
N SER A 64 15.78 -4.17 -10.17
CA SER A 64 16.23 -2.95 -9.52
C SER A 64 15.18 -1.86 -9.59
N TYR A 65 15.26 -0.87 -8.69
CA TYR A 65 14.38 0.31 -8.74
C TYR A 65 14.43 1.01 -10.11
N GLU A 66 15.64 1.20 -10.63
CA GLU A 66 15.88 1.84 -11.92
C GLU A 66 15.21 1.07 -13.08
N ALA A 67 15.28 -0.25 -13.05
CA ALA A 67 14.61 -1.11 -14.04
C ALA A 67 13.09 -1.05 -13.91
N VAL A 68 12.56 -1.07 -12.69
CA VAL A 68 11.13 -0.91 -12.42
C VAL A 68 10.61 0.43 -12.95
N MET A 69 11.32 1.52 -12.71
CA MET A 69 10.93 2.86 -13.17
C MET A 69 11.11 3.07 -14.67
N LYS A 70 12.07 2.37 -15.29
CA LYS A 70 12.27 2.40 -16.75
C LYS A 70 11.05 1.84 -17.50
N GLY A 71 10.44 0.79 -16.97
CA GLY A 71 9.26 0.16 -17.54
C GLY A 71 9.56 -0.87 -18.62
N THR A 72 8.61 -1.06 -19.53
CA THR A 72 8.63 -2.04 -20.60
C THR A 72 9.34 -1.50 -21.85
N LYS A 73 9.48 -2.35 -22.89
CA LYS A 73 9.91 -1.92 -24.24
C LYS A 73 8.95 -0.91 -24.89
N PHE A 74 7.75 -0.73 -24.34
CA PHE A 74 6.74 0.22 -24.82
C PHE A 74 6.71 1.52 -24.00
N GLY A 75 7.50 1.61 -22.94
CA GLY A 75 7.59 2.77 -22.06
C GLY A 75 7.30 2.48 -20.59
N PRO A 76 7.29 3.54 -19.76
CA PRO A 76 7.04 3.44 -18.33
C PRO A 76 5.67 2.85 -18.03
N VAL A 77 5.60 2.06 -16.96
CA VAL A 77 4.36 1.47 -16.42
C VAL A 77 3.97 2.10 -15.09
N ILE A 78 4.77 3.03 -14.61
CA ILE A 78 4.55 3.83 -13.41
C ILE A 78 4.53 5.29 -13.80
N VAL A 79 3.49 5.99 -13.40
CA VAL A 79 3.37 7.45 -13.47
C VAL A 79 3.42 7.93 -12.02
N PRO A 80 4.55 8.49 -11.56
CA PRO A 80 4.64 9.03 -10.21
C PRO A 80 3.48 9.98 -9.89
N ASP A 81 3.02 9.97 -8.64
CA ASP A 81 1.88 10.73 -8.13
C ASP A 81 0.50 10.30 -8.66
N SER A 82 0.43 9.22 -9.48
CA SER A 82 -0.84 8.76 -10.05
C SER A 82 -0.89 7.23 -10.22
N SER A 83 -1.39 6.52 -9.23
CA SER A 83 -1.60 5.07 -9.33
C SER A 83 -2.65 4.73 -10.40
N GLU A 84 -3.72 5.50 -10.51
CA GLU A 84 -4.78 5.26 -11.51
C GLU A 84 -4.31 5.47 -12.96
N SER A 85 -3.17 6.12 -13.17
CA SER A 85 -2.52 6.24 -14.49
C SER A 85 -1.37 5.25 -14.67
N SER A 86 -1.07 4.46 -13.65
CA SER A 86 0.04 3.51 -13.63
C SER A 86 -0.44 2.10 -13.98
N SER A 87 -0.06 1.58 -15.16
CA SER A 87 -0.48 0.25 -15.58
C SER A 87 -0.01 -0.85 -14.63
N LEU A 88 1.13 -0.69 -13.96
CA LEU A 88 1.55 -1.63 -12.91
C LEU A 88 0.46 -1.79 -11.84
N TYR A 89 -0.05 -0.67 -11.30
CA TYR A 89 -1.10 -0.73 -10.29
C TYR A 89 -2.39 -1.33 -10.84
N LEU A 90 -2.82 -0.91 -12.01
CA LEU A 90 -4.07 -1.43 -12.62
C LEU A 90 -4.01 -2.94 -12.83
N LEU A 91 -2.86 -3.48 -13.23
CA LEU A 91 -2.65 -4.90 -13.45
C LEU A 91 -2.70 -5.71 -12.14
N VAL A 92 -2.00 -5.26 -11.10
CA VAL A 92 -1.96 -5.99 -9.82
C VAL A 92 -3.23 -5.81 -9.00
N ALA A 93 -3.96 -4.71 -9.19
CA ALA A 93 -5.23 -4.44 -8.51
C ALA A 93 -6.45 -5.08 -9.21
N GLY A 94 -6.25 -5.81 -10.32
CA GLY A 94 -7.34 -6.41 -11.08
C GLY A 94 -8.26 -5.39 -11.74
N LYS A 95 -7.77 -4.18 -12.01
CA LYS A 95 -8.51 -3.10 -12.67
C LYS A 95 -8.35 -3.11 -14.20
N ALA A 96 -7.54 -4.02 -14.73
CA ALA A 96 -7.35 -4.26 -16.15
C ALA A 96 -8.12 -5.52 -16.60
N ASP A 97 -8.04 -5.84 -17.91
CA ASP A 97 -8.63 -7.05 -18.43
C ASP A 97 -8.07 -8.29 -17.71
N PRO A 98 -8.92 -9.25 -17.29
CA PRO A 98 -8.49 -10.44 -16.54
C PRO A 98 -7.41 -11.26 -17.26
N SER A 99 -7.33 -11.22 -18.58
CA SER A 99 -6.33 -11.96 -19.37
C SER A 99 -4.91 -11.45 -19.19
N ILE A 100 -4.75 -10.22 -18.71
CA ILE A 100 -3.44 -9.57 -18.46
C ILE A 100 -3.19 -9.26 -16.98
N HIS A 101 -4.03 -9.78 -16.08
CA HIS A 101 -3.86 -9.60 -14.64
C HIS A 101 -2.49 -10.10 -14.15
N MET A 102 -1.89 -9.40 -13.20
CA MET A 102 -0.60 -9.78 -12.59
C MET A 102 -0.74 -10.05 -11.09
N PRO A 103 -0.02 -11.00 -10.53
CA PRO A 103 0.89 -11.97 -11.19
C PRO A 103 0.13 -12.95 -12.09
N HIS A 104 0.61 -13.12 -13.33
CA HIS A 104 -0.08 -13.97 -14.33
C HIS A 104 -0.04 -15.47 -13.94
N GLY A 105 -1.21 -16.11 -13.94
CA GLY A 105 -1.33 -17.55 -13.61
C GLY A 105 -1.03 -17.91 -12.15
N LYS A 106 -0.96 -16.93 -11.26
CA LYS A 106 -0.68 -17.11 -9.83
C LYS A 106 -1.74 -16.46 -8.94
N ALA A 107 -1.62 -16.68 -7.63
CA ALA A 107 -2.45 -15.99 -6.65
C ALA A 107 -2.25 -14.47 -6.74
N ALA A 108 -3.35 -13.73 -6.65
CA ALA A 108 -3.31 -12.28 -6.58
C ALA A 108 -2.51 -11.80 -5.35
N LEU A 109 -1.98 -10.59 -5.41
CA LEU A 109 -1.42 -9.91 -4.24
C LEU A 109 -2.51 -9.71 -3.18
N SER A 110 -2.10 -9.62 -1.91
CA SER A 110 -3.02 -9.23 -0.85
C SER A 110 -3.45 -7.77 -0.99
N ASP A 111 -4.60 -7.43 -0.40
CA ASP A 111 -5.10 -6.04 -0.38
C ASP A 111 -4.09 -5.08 0.26
N GLU A 112 -3.34 -5.55 1.26
CA GLU A 112 -2.27 -4.77 1.88
C GLU A 112 -1.12 -4.50 0.90
N GLN A 113 -0.65 -5.51 0.17
CA GLN A 113 0.41 -5.38 -0.83
C GLN A 113 -0.01 -4.45 -1.97
N ILE A 114 -1.24 -4.57 -2.45
CA ILE A 114 -1.82 -3.67 -3.46
C ILE A 114 -1.88 -2.24 -2.93
N THR A 115 -2.28 -2.05 -1.66
CA THR A 115 -2.33 -0.74 -1.01
C THR A 115 -0.94 -0.13 -0.88
N ILE A 116 0.07 -0.90 -0.53
CA ILE A 116 1.47 -0.44 -0.45
C ILE A 116 1.93 0.07 -1.83
N ILE A 117 1.73 -0.70 -2.88
CA ILE A 117 2.11 -0.30 -4.26
C ILE A 117 1.38 0.99 -4.65
N ARG A 118 0.07 1.10 -4.38
CA ARG A 118 -0.71 2.29 -4.65
C ARG A 118 -0.16 3.50 -3.93
N LEU A 119 0.04 3.40 -2.61
CA LEU A 119 0.55 4.50 -1.79
C LEU A 119 1.95 4.92 -2.21
N TRP A 120 2.82 3.97 -2.55
CA TRP A 120 4.15 4.27 -3.07
C TRP A 120 4.10 5.11 -4.34
N ILE A 121 3.28 4.71 -5.31
CA ILE A 121 3.11 5.45 -6.56
C ILE A 121 2.52 6.84 -6.29
N ASP A 122 1.43 6.93 -5.50
CA ASP A 122 0.73 8.18 -5.18
C ASP A 122 1.59 9.16 -4.34
N LYS A 123 2.71 8.69 -3.79
CA LYS A 123 3.71 9.51 -3.06
C LYS A 123 4.99 9.74 -3.89
N GLY A 124 4.91 9.63 -5.21
CA GLY A 124 5.98 9.96 -6.12
C GLY A 124 6.90 8.80 -6.48
N ALA A 125 6.54 7.56 -6.15
CA ALA A 125 7.31 6.35 -6.47
C ALA A 125 8.79 6.44 -6.08
N VAL A 126 9.09 6.99 -4.91
CA VAL A 126 10.46 7.27 -4.46
C VAL A 126 11.24 5.99 -4.09
N LYS A 127 12.58 6.05 -4.26
CA LYS A 127 13.46 4.92 -3.95
C LYS A 127 13.60 4.71 -2.45
N ASP A 128 13.92 5.80 -1.68
CA ASP A 128 14.22 5.82 -0.24
C ASP A 128 13.43 6.92 0.50
#